data_82e1ec9a26c5ce62f7f4d7a788c6d453
#
_entry.id   82e1ec9a26c5ce62f7f4d7a788c6d453
#
_cell.length_a   1.000
_cell.length_b   1.000
_cell.length_c   1.000
_cell.angle_alpha   90.00
_cell.angle_beta   90.00
_cell.angle_gamma   90.00
#
_symmetry.space_group_name_H-M   'P 1'
#
loop_
_entity.id
_entity.type
_entity.pdbx_description
1 polymer ?
#
loop_
_entity_poly.entity_id
_entity_poly.type
_entity_poly.pdbx_seq_one_letter_code
_entity_poly.pdbx_strand_id
1 'polypeptide(L)'
;QKYTELTALQAQINPHMLYNTLETIRWKSYALTDGYNEVVMMLETLSALLKYSLNPAASMVSLGEEIDNTVNYIRLVKLRYPEQFQIVWQYSEDVMDYATMRLILQPVIENAIHHGARQSTGGTTYIKIRISRFRGMIKVRILNTGAGMTPPQLAQVRSTLELDFAPAKGMGLFNINKRLQLQYGTQLSIRSRPAHGTVVAFSFPAQRYEPPQPD
;
A
#
# COMPACT_ATOMS: atom_id res chain seq x y z
N GLN A 1 27.23 -2.41 -3.56
CA GLN A 1 27.40 -3.87 -3.39
C GLN A 1 26.29 -4.49 -2.55
N LYS A 2 25.98 -4.03 -1.33
CA LYS A 2 24.89 -4.60 -0.49
C LYS A 2 23.48 -4.48 -1.11
N TYR A 3 23.21 -3.45 -1.89
CA TYR A 3 21.93 -3.30 -2.60
C TYR A 3 21.77 -4.33 -3.72
N THR A 4 22.87 -4.66 -4.41
CA THR A 4 22.89 -5.67 -5.47
C THR A 4 22.74 -7.08 -4.89
N GLU A 5 23.30 -7.36 -3.72
CA GLU A 5 23.13 -8.64 -3.01
C GLU A 5 21.71 -8.84 -2.48
N LEU A 6 21.06 -7.79 -1.94
CA LEU A 6 19.66 -7.85 -1.51
C LEU A 6 18.70 -8.04 -2.69
N THR A 7 18.97 -7.40 -3.82
CA THR A 7 18.19 -7.60 -5.06
C THR A 7 18.39 -9.00 -5.61
N ALA A 8 19.61 -9.56 -5.52
CA ALA A 8 19.93 -10.93 -5.92
C ALA A 8 19.28 -11.97 -5.00
N LEU A 9 19.19 -11.72 -3.69
CA LEU A 9 18.49 -12.59 -2.72
C LEU A 9 16.98 -12.55 -2.90
N GLN A 10 16.41 -11.39 -3.23
CA GLN A 10 14.99 -11.27 -3.59
C GLN A 10 14.63 -11.95 -4.91
N ALA A 11 15.57 -12.04 -5.85
CA ALA A 11 15.42 -12.77 -7.11
C ALA A 11 15.46 -14.32 -6.94
N GLN A 12 15.82 -14.84 -5.77
CA GLN A 12 15.82 -16.30 -5.52
C GLN A 12 14.39 -16.86 -5.31
N ILE A 13 13.41 -16.03 -4.99
CA ILE A 13 12.00 -16.46 -5.04
C ILE A 13 11.58 -16.34 -6.51
N ASN A 14 11.48 -17.46 -7.20
CA ASN A 14 10.99 -17.49 -8.59
C ASN A 14 9.50 -17.05 -8.62
N PRO A 15 9.17 -15.82 -9.10
CA PRO A 15 7.81 -15.33 -9.12
C PRO A 15 6.87 -16.25 -9.90
N HIS A 16 7.36 -16.84 -10.98
CA HIS A 16 6.60 -17.74 -11.82
C HIS A 16 6.23 -19.04 -11.08
N MET A 17 7.11 -19.57 -10.23
CA MET A 17 6.79 -20.74 -9.40
C MET A 17 5.69 -20.44 -8.38
N LEU A 18 5.72 -19.25 -7.76
CA LEU A 18 4.67 -18.83 -6.83
C LEU A 18 3.31 -18.73 -7.53
N TYR A 19 3.25 -18.10 -8.71
CA TYR A 19 2.01 -18.00 -9.48
C TYR A 19 1.46 -19.37 -9.84
N ASN A 20 2.31 -20.24 -10.40
CA ASN A 20 1.88 -21.58 -10.80
C ASN A 20 1.37 -22.42 -9.61
N THR A 21 1.99 -22.24 -8.45
CA THR A 21 1.55 -22.92 -7.22
C THR A 21 0.19 -22.41 -6.78
N LEU A 22 -0.02 -21.08 -6.74
CA LEU A 22 -1.30 -20.49 -6.37
C LEU A 22 -2.40 -20.86 -7.36
N GLU A 23 -2.14 -20.84 -8.65
CA GLU A 23 -3.09 -21.29 -9.68
C GLU A 23 -3.46 -22.77 -9.51
N THR A 24 -2.47 -23.61 -9.22
CA THR A 24 -2.72 -25.04 -8.94
C THR A 24 -3.62 -25.24 -7.72
N ILE A 25 -3.37 -24.49 -6.62
CA ILE A 25 -4.21 -24.56 -5.42
C ILE A 25 -5.62 -24.03 -5.71
N ARG A 26 -5.76 -22.97 -6.50
CA ARG A 26 -7.03 -22.39 -6.92
C ARG A 26 -7.88 -23.41 -7.69
N TRP A 27 -7.30 -24.06 -8.70
CA TRP A 27 -7.99 -25.07 -9.49
C TRP A 27 -8.39 -26.29 -8.65
N LYS A 28 -7.53 -26.74 -7.73
CA LYS A 28 -7.87 -27.83 -6.81
C LYS A 28 -8.99 -27.43 -5.85
N SER A 29 -8.96 -26.21 -5.32
CA SER A 29 -10.03 -25.71 -4.46
C SER A 29 -11.36 -25.65 -5.20
N TYR A 30 -11.36 -25.12 -6.43
CA TYR A 30 -12.54 -25.05 -7.30
C TYR A 30 -13.15 -26.44 -7.54
N ALA A 31 -12.29 -27.44 -7.84
CA ALA A 31 -12.72 -28.82 -8.10
C ALA A 31 -13.26 -29.54 -6.85
N LEU A 32 -12.69 -29.26 -5.67
CA LEU A 32 -13.09 -29.92 -4.41
C LEU A 32 -14.39 -29.35 -3.82
N THR A 33 -14.79 -28.16 -4.21
CA THR A 33 -15.91 -27.42 -3.62
C THR A 33 -17.06 -27.18 -4.57
N ASP A 34 -17.06 -27.86 -5.73
CA ASP A 34 -18.07 -27.74 -6.79
C ASP A 34 -18.30 -26.30 -7.28
N GLY A 35 -17.21 -25.48 -7.32
CA GLY A 35 -17.32 -24.18 -7.95
C GLY A 35 -16.59 -23.04 -7.22
N TYR A 36 -17.02 -21.83 -7.54
CA TYR A 36 -16.46 -20.60 -7.02
C TYR A 36 -16.86 -20.36 -5.56
N ASN A 37 -15.88 -20.19 -4.69
CA ASN A 37 -16.06 -19.98 -3.26
C ASN A 37 -15.07 -18.94 -2.71
N GLU A 38 -15.17 -18.66 -1.42
CA GLU A 38 -14.32 -17.67 -0.75
C GLU A 38 -12.82 -18.00 -0.86
N VAL A 39 -12.43 -19.28 -0.79
CA VAL A 39 -11.03 -19.70 -0.92
C VAL A 39 -10.52 -19.44 -2.34
N VAL A 40 -11.30 -19.75 -3.36
CA VAL A 40 -10.97 -19.46 -4.76
C VAL A 40 -10.77 -17.95 -4.94
N MET A 41 -11.70 -17.12 -4.44
CA MET A 41 -11.61 -15.67 -4.49
C MET A 41 -10.34 -15.14 -3.78
N MET A 42 -10.01 -15.71 -2.61
CA MET A 42 -8.79 -15.33 -1.87
C MET A 42 -7.53 -15.62 -2.68
N LEU A 43 -7.46 -16.79 -3.31
CA LEU A 43 -6.32 -17.20 -4.14
C LEU A 43 -6.18 -16.33 -5.40
N GLU A 44 -7.27 -16.00 -6.06
CA GLU A 44 -7.28 -15.08 -7.21
C GLU A 44 -6.78 -13.67 -6.80
N THR A 45 -7.29 -13.16 -5.68
CA THR A 45 -6.89 -11.84 -5.18
C THR A 45 -5.43 -11.83 -4.78
N LEU A 46 -4.94 -12.89 -4.10
CA LEU A 46 -3.53 -13.02 -3.74
C LEU A 46 -2.62 -13.11 -4.97
N SER A 47 -3.03 -13.90 -5.98
CA SER A 47 -2.31 -14.00 -7.26
C SER A 47 -2.20 -12.64 -7.95
N ALA A 48 -3.29 -11.85 -7.97
CA ALA A 48 -3.30 -10.52 -8.56
C ALA A 48 -2.35 -9.56 -7.81
N LEU A 49 -2.37 -9.56 -6.48
CA LEU A 49 -1.47 -8.75 -5.64
C LEU A 49 0.01 -9.10 -5.85
N LEU A 50 0.33 -10.39 -5.92
CA LEU A 50 1.69 -10.85 -6.19
C LEU A 50 2.14 -10.44 -7.59
N LYS A 51 1.29 -10.63 -8.60
CA LYS A 51 1.56 -10.21 -9.98
C LYS A 51 1.83 -8.72 -10.07
N TYR A 52 1.02 -7.91 -9.39
CA TYR A 52 1.22 -6.48 -9.31
C TYR A 52 2.55 -6.12 -8.62
N SER A 53 2.87 -6.75 -7.49
CA SER A 53 4.06 -6.43 -6.68
C SER A 53 5.37 -6.87 -7.34
N LEU A 54 5.36 -7.99 -8.05
CA LEU A 54 6.57 -8.62 -8.60
C LEU A 54 6.83 -8.29 -10.08
N ASN A 55 5.96 -7.52 -10.74
CA ASN A 55 6.18 -7.11 -12.12
C ASN A 55 7.33 -6.08 -12.23
N PRO A 56 8.48 -6.42 -12.81
CA PRO A 56 9.62 -5.51 -12.89
C PRO A 56 9.46 -4.41 -13.95
N ALA A 57 8.57 -4.60 -14.92
CA ALA A 57 8.52 -3.80 -16.14
C ALA A 57 7.93 -2.39 -15.96
N ALA A 58 7.13 -2.14 -14.93
CA ALA A 58 6.48 -0.84 -14.75
C ALA A 58 6.75 -0.28 -13.35
N SER A 59 7.63 0.71 -13.26
CA SER A 59 7.84 1.52 -12.05
C SER A 59 6.70 2.51 -11.83
N MET A 60 6.07 2.98 -12.93
CA MET A 60 4.95 3.91 -12.95
C MET A 60 3.68 3.20 -13.43
N VAL A 61 2.57 3.56 -12.83
CA VAL A 61 1.23 3.01 -13.09
C VAL A 61 0.20 4.14 -13.06
N SER A 62 -1.04 3.89 -13.50
CA SER A 62 -2.13 4.82 -13.24
C SER A 62 -2.52 4.79 -11.76
N LEU A 63 -3.01 5.91 -11.25
CA LEU A 63 -3.53 5.96 -9.87
C LEU A 63 -4.75 5.03 -9.71
N GLY A 64 -5.51 4.80 -10.78
CA GLY A 64 -6.57 3.81 -10.82
C GLY A 64 -6.06 2.40 -10.52
N GLU A 65 -5.01 1.95 -11.22
CA GLU A 65 -4.39 0.63 -10.97
C GLU A 65 -3.86 0.50 -9.52
N GLU A 66 -3.29 1.57 -8.98
CA GLU A 66 -2.79 1.58 -7.60
C GLU A 66 -3.94 1.51 -6.57
N ILE A 67 -5.06 2.20 -6.85
CA ILE A 67 -6.27 2.12 -6.02
C ILE A 67 -6.86 0.71 -6.08
N ASP A 68 -7.00 0.12 -7.27
CA ASP A 68 -7.56 -1.23 -7.46
C ASP A 68 -6.71 -2.29 -6.75
N ASN A 69 -5.38 -2.20 -6.88
CA ASN A 69 -4.47 -3.07 -6.14
C ASN A 69 -4.65 -2.93 -4.62
N THR A 70 -4.79 -1.70 -4.15
CA THR A 70 -4.99 -1.43 -2.73
C THR A 70 -6.35 -1.92 -2.23
N VAL A 71 -7.41 -1.82 -3.04
CA VAL A 71 -8.74 -2.37 -2.73
C VAL A 71 -8.68 -3.90 -2.64
N ASN A 72 -7.95 -4.56 -3.53
CA ASN A 72 -7.73 -6.01 -3.47
C ASN A 72 -6.99 -6.41 -2.18
N TYR A 73 -5.96 -5.67 -1.79
CA TYR A 73 -5.28 -5.88 -0.51
C TYR A 73 -6.24 -5.74 0.69
N ILE A 74 -7.03 -4.66 0.73
CA ILE A 74 -8.02 -4.40 1.79
C ILE A 74 -9.02 -5.55 1.87
N ARG A 75 -9.47 -6.08 0.72
CA ARG A 75 -10.41 -7.21 0.67
C ARG A 75 -9.85 -8.44 1.37
N LEU A 76 -8.60 -8.82 1.12
CA LEU A 76 -7.94 -9.94 1.81
C LEU A 76 -7.79 -9.70 3.31
N VAL A 77 -7.40 -8.48 3.69
CA VAL A 77 -7.23 -8.14 5.12
C VAL A 77 -8.57 -8.17 5.86
N LYS A 78 -9.66 -7.75 5.22
CA LYS A 78 -11.02 -7.81 5.80
C LYS A 78 -11.50 -9.23 6.08
N LEU A 79 -11.15 -10.20 5.22
CA LEU A 79 -11.46 -11.62 5.46
C LEU A 79 -10.77 -12.15 6.73
N ARG A 80 -9.55 -11.69 6.97
CA ARG A 80 -8.79 -12.09 8.17
C ARG A 80 -9.22 -11.34 9.44
N TYR A 81 -9.66 -10.09 9.29
CA TYR A 81 -9.99 -9.20 10.40
C TYR A 81 -11.35 -8.52 10.15
N PRO A 82 -12.44 -9.29 10.14
CA PRO A 82 -13.77 -8.74 9.94
C PRO A 82 -14.08 -7.72 11.04
N GLU A 83 -14.69 -6.61 10.66
CA GLU A 83 -15.18 -5.57 11.57
C GLU A 83 -14.14 -4.79 12.39
N GLN A 84 -12.85 -5.13 12.34
CA GLN A 84 -11.82 -4.41 13.09
C GLN A 84 -11.54 -3.02 12.52
N PHE A 85 -11.83 -2.79 11.24
CA PHE A 85 -11.66 -1.49 10.61
C PHE A 85 -12.66 -1.24 9.48
N GLN A 86 -12.95 0.03 9.26
CA GLN A 86 -13.74 0.53 8.14
C GLN A 86 -12.93 1.52 7.32
N ILE A 87 -13.01 1.42 6.00
CA ILE A 87 -12.28 2.29 5.07
C ILE A 87 -13.28 3.11 4.25
N VAL A 88 -13.04 4.42 4.23
CA VAL A 88 -13.80 5.37 3.42
C VAL A 88 -12.87 6.02 2.41
N TRP A 89 -13.17 5.83 1.13
CA TRP A 89 -12.50 6.50 0.03
C TRP A 89 -13.20 7.80 -0.32
N GLN A 90 -12.42 8.85 -0.55
CA GLN A 90 -12.88 10.16 -1.00
C GLN A 90 -11.98 10.68 -2.10
N TYR A 91 -12.37 10.48 -3.34
CA TYR A 91 -11.71 11.01 -4.54
C TYR A 91 -12.73 11.20 -5.67
N SER A 92 -12.37 11.99 -6.66
CA SER A 92 -13.12 12.11 -7.92
C SER A 92 -12.48 11.21 -8.99
N GLU A 93 -13.28 10.74 -9.94
CA GLU A 93 -12.82 9.80 -10.99
C GLU A 93 -11.71 10.38 -11.86
N ASP A 94 -11.65 11.71 -12.01
CA ASP A 94 -10.63 12.38 -12.81
C ASP A 94 -9.20 12.15 -12.32
N VAL A 95 -9.00 11.72 -11.06
CA VAL A 95 -7.66 11.41 -10.53
C VAL A 95 -7.13 10.05 -10.97
N MET A 96 -7.98 9.15 -11.46
CA MET A 96 -7.61 7.78 -11.83
C MET A 96 -6.55 7.70 -12.92
N ASP A 97 -6.59 8.64 -13.87
CA ASP A 97 -5.69 8.65 -15.03
C ASP A 97 -4.32 9.32 -14.78
N TYR A 98 -4.03 9.71 -13.55
CA TYR A 98 -2.72 10.29 -13.25
C TYR A 98 -1.68 9.22 -12.92
N ALA A 99 -0.45 9.47 -13.41
CA ALA A 99 0.68 8.58 -13.14
C ALA A 99 1.13 8.64 -11.69
N THR A 100 1.42 7.50 -11.12
CA THR A 100 2.01 7.37 -9.79
C THR A 100 3.01 6.22 -9.74
N MET A 101 3.85 6.21 -8.72
CA MET A 101 4.71 5.06 -8.44
C MET A 101 3.87 3.88 -7.98
N ARG A 102 4.19 2.70 -8.47
CA ARG A 102 3.61 1.44 -7.98
C ARG A 102 3.86 1.26 -6.49
N LEU A 103 2.90 0.68 -5.78
CA LEU A 103 2.97 0.39 -4.33
C LEU A 103 3.28 1.64 -3.50
N ILE A 104 2.58 2.75 -3.79
CA ILE A 104 2.69 3.98 -2.99
C ILE A 104 1.57 4.07 -1.94
N LEU A 105 0.36 3.59 -2.24
CA LEU A 105 -0.79 3.64 -1.35
C LEU A 105 -0.80 2.47 -0.36
N GLN A 106 -0.60 1.25 -0.86
CA GLN A 106 -0.74 0.03 -0.07
C GLN A 106 0.08 0.04 1.22
N PRO A 107 1.40 0.34 1.25
CA PRO A 107 2.19 0.30 2.48
C PRO A 107 1.74 1.34 3.52
N VAL A 108 1.21 2.49 3.09
CA VAL A 108 0.69 3.52 4.00
C VAL A 108 -0.62 3.07 4.62
N ILE A 109 -1.50 2.43 3.83
CA ILE A 109 -2.77 1.89 4.30
C ILE A 109 -2.55 0.68 5.20
N GLU A 110 -1.58 -0.18 4.88
CA GLU A 110 -1.16 -1.29 5.74
C GLU A 110 -0.74 -0.79 7.12
N ASN A 111 0.08 0.25 7.19
CA ASN A 111 0.45 0.89 8.45
C ASN A 111 -0.78 1.45 9.19
N ALA A 112 -1.71 2.09 8.48
CA ALA A 112 -2.93 2.64 9.07
C ALA A 112 -3.84 1.55 9.67
N ILE A 113 -3.98 0.41 8.98
CA ILE A 113 -4.72 -0.76 9.48
C ILE A 113 -4.01 -1.35 10.69
N HIS A 114 -2.71 -1.64 10.56
CA HIS A 114 -1.95 -2.32 11.61
C HIS A 114 -1.88 -1.53 12.92
N HIS A 115 -1.63 -0.22 12.83
CA HIS A 115 -1.53 0.65 14.02
C HIS A 115 -2.88 1.15 14.52
N GLY A 116 -3.89 1.23 13.66
CA GLY A 116 -5.25 1.54 14.06
C GLY A 116 -5.94 0.37 14.77
N ALA A 117 -6.02 -0.79 14.11
CA ALA A 117 -6.76 -1.95 14.58
C ALA A 117 -6.16 -2.62 15.82
N ARG A 118 -4.83 -2.67 15.96
CA ARG A 118 -4.16 -3.33 17.11
C ARG A 118 -4.20 -2.54 18.42
N GLN A 119 -4.45 -1.24 18.37
CA GLN A 119 -4.35 -0.35 19.53
C GLN A 119 -5.69 0.25 19.95
N SER A 120 -6.78 -0.09 19.26
CA SER A 120 -8.10 0.30 19.72
C SER A 120 -8.55 -0.69 20.82
N THR A 121 -8.71 -0.20 22.01
CA THR A 121 -9.30 -0.94 23.15
C THR A 121 -10.78 -1.18 22.87
N GLY A 122 -11.11 -2.11 21.93
CA GLY A 122 -12.45 -2.61 21.73
C GLY A 122 -13.36 -1.86 20.74
N GLY A 123 -12.84 -0.96 19.90
CA GLY A 123 -13.64 -0.25 18.89
C GLY A 123 -13.16 -0.45 17.44
N THR A 124 -14.05 -0.25 16.48
CA THR A 124 -13.73 -0.27 15.05
C THR A 124 -12.82 0.91 14.69
N THR A 125 -11.70 0.65 14.02
CA THR A 125 -10.83 1.71 13.48
C THR A 125 -11.40 2.25 12.17
N TYR A 126 -11.54 3.56 12.06
CA TYR A 126 -11.92 4.21 10.81
C TYR A 126 -10.68 4.72 10.09
N ILE A 127 -10.59 4.36 8.81
CA ILE A 127 -9.52 4.81 7.92
C ILE A 127 -10.14 5.60 6.78
N LYS A 128 -9.76 6.86 6.64
CA LYS A 128 -10.23 7.73 5.56
C LYS A 128 -9.08 8.03 4.61
N ILE A 129 -9.28 7.67 3.34
CA ILE A 129 -8.32 7.93 2.26
C ILE A 129 -8.91 9.03 1.39
N ARG A 130 -8.21 10.16 1.32
CA ARG A 130 -8.59 11.27 0.47
C ARG A 130 -7.52 11.52 -0.58
N ILE A 131 -7.95 11.55 -1.85
CA ILE A 131 -7.09 11.87 -2.99
C ILE A 131 -7.73 13.04 -3.73
N SER A 132 -6.96 14.07 -4.02
CA SER A 132 -7.45 15.25 -4.72
C SER A 132 -6.36 15.89 -5.55
N ARG A 133 -6.75 16.52 -6.68
CA ARG A 133 -5.87 17.35 -7.48
C ARG A 133 -5.96 18.80 -7.03
N PHE A 134 -4.81 19.44 -6.82
CA PHE A 134 -4.76 20.85 -6.46
C PHE A 134 -3.45 21.47 -6.94
N ARG A 135 -3.53 22.56 -7.70
CA ARG A 135 -2.38 23.35 -8.21
C ARG A 135 -1.31 22.48 -8.90
N GLY A 136 -1.73 21.60 -9.82
CA GLY A 136 -0.80 20.73 -10.56
C GLY A 136 -0.21 19.56 -9.76
N MET A 137 -0.69 19.31 -8.55
CA MET A 137 -0.26 18.21 -7.69
C MET A 137 -1.43 17.28 -7.36
N ILE A 138 -1.17 15.99 -7.31
CA ILE A 138 -2.03 15.01 -6.64
C ILE A 138 -1.66 15.01 -5.16
N LYS A 139 -2.64 15.20 -4.29
CA LYS A 139 -2.49 15.18 -2.83
C LYS A 139 -3.21 13.98 -2.28
N VAL A 140 -2.47 13.16 -1.54
CA VAL A 140 -2.98 11.98 -0.83
C VAL A 140 -2.94 12.23 0.66
N ARG A 141 -4.04 11.91 1.36
CA ARG A 141 -4.15 11.94 2.81
C ARG A 141 -4.79 10.65 3.29
N ILE A 142 -4.13 9.97 4.19
CA ILE A 142 -4.63 8.76 4.84
C ILE A 142 -4.69 9.05 6.33
N LEU A 143 -5.90 9.05 6.85
CA LEU A 143 -6.19 9.28 8.26
C LEU A 143 -6.69 7.97 8.86
N ASN A 144 -6.17 7.56 9.99
CA ASN A 144 -6.75 6.49 10.81
C ASN A 144 -7.09 7.01 12.21
N THR A 145 -8.24 6.60 12.72
CA THR A 145 -8.56 6.72 14.14
C THR A 145 -7.80 5.64 14.91
N GLY A 146 -7.47 5.89 16.15
CA GLY A 146 -6.75 4.92 17.00
C GLY A 146 -5.98 5.64 18.10
N ALA A 147 -5.05 4.93 18.75
CA ALA A 147 -4.29 5.45 19.89
C ALA A 147 -3.48 6.72 19.58
N GLY A 148 -3.11 6.91 18.30
CA GLY A 148 -2.20 7.98 17.92
C GLY A 148 -0.80 7.80 18.51
N MET A 149 0.00 8.85 18.45
CA MET A 149 1.38 8.86 18.96
C MET A 149 1.60 10.03 19.92
N THR A 150 2.36 9.80 20.98
CA THR A 150 2.89 10.84 21.84
C THR A 150 3.90 11.69 21.08
N PRO A 151 4.18 12.95 21.52
CA PRO A 151 5.19 13.78 20.86
C PRO A 151 6.56 13.13 20.71
N PRO A 152 7.12 12.40 21.70
CA PRO A 152 8.39 11.68 21.54
C PRO A 152 8.32 10.55 20.50
N GLN A 153 7.24 9.78 20.47
CA GLN A 153 7.04 8.72 19.47
C GLN A 153 6.95 9.30 18.04
N LEU A 154 6.21 10.40 17.88
CA LEU A 154 6.09 11.07 16.59
C LEU A 154 7.45 11.64 16.14
N ALA A 155 8.22 12.23 17.05
CA ALA A 155 9.56 12.73 16.76
C ALA A 155 10.49 11.59 16.32
N GLN A 156 10.43 10.43 16.98
CA GLN A 156 11.21 9.24 16.61
C GLN A 156 10.82 8.72 15.22
N VAL A 157 9.52 8.65 14.90
CA VAL A 157 9.08 8.23 13.56
C VAL A 157 9.57 9.20 12.50
N ARG A 158 9.48 10.52 12.75
CA ARG A 158 9.98 11.53 11.80
C ARG A 158 11.49 11.44 11.60
N SER A 159 12.28 11.28 12.66
CA SER A 159 13.72 11.10 12.52
C SER A 159 14.10 9.85 11.75
N THR A 160 13.31 8.78 11.88
CA THR A 160 13.50 7.56 11.09
C THR A 160 13.32 7.81 9.58
N LEU A 161 12.43 8.71 9.18
CA LEU A 161 12.25 9.06 7.76
C LEU A 161 13.42 9.84 7.15
N GLU A 162 14.24 10.48 7.99
CA GLU A 162 15.41 11.28 7.60
C GLU A 162 16.70 10.45 7.50
N LEU A 163 16.69 9.20 7.96
CA LEU A 163 17.87 8.33 7.90
C LEU A 163 18.34 8.09 6.46
N ASP A 164 19.64 7.91 6.30
CA ASP A 164 20.23 7.54 5.01
C ASP A 164 20.07 6.05 4.69
N PHE A 165 19.96 5.20 5.71
CA PHE A 165 19.86 3.75 5.58
C PHE A 165 18.55 3.24 6.17
N ALA A 166 18.05 2.14 5.59
CA ALA A 166 16.81 1.54 6.04
C ALA A 166 16.91 1.08 7.51
N PRO A 167 15.97 1.47 8.37
CA PRO A 167 15.93 1.03 9.76
C PRO A 167 15.53 -0.45 9.86
N ALA A 168 15.91 -1.11 10.95
CA ALA A 168 15.52 -2.51 11.21
C ALA A 168 13.99 -2.68 11.40
N LYS A 169 13.28 -1.62 11.78
CA LYS A 169 11.81 -1.59 11.95
C LYS A 169 11.23 -0.35 11.28
N GLY A 170 10.00 -0.42 10.80
CA GLY A 170 9.32 0.71 10.17
C GLY A 170 9.75 0.98 8.73
N MET A 171 10.23 -0.03 8.01
CA MET A 171 10.72 0.09 6.63
C MET A 171 9.68 0.60 5.63
N GLY A 172 8.39 0.32 5.84
CA GLY A 172 7.33 0.67 4.89
C GLY A 172 7.26 2.17 4.60
N LEU A 173 7.06 3.01 5.63
CA LEU A 173 7.00 4.47 5.46
C LEU A 173 8.34 5.07 5.06
N PHE A 174 9.45 4.54 5.59
CA PHE A 174 10.80 4.95 5.20
C PHE A 174 11.01 4.74 3.69
N ASN A 175 10.71 3.56 3.16
CA ASN A 175 10.88 3.26 1.73
C ASN A 175 10.00 4.17 0.86
N ILE A 176 8.75 4.41 1.25
CA ILE A 176 7.87 5.35 0.54
C ILE A 176 8.45 6.76 0.58
N ASN A 177 8.95 7.22 1.73
CA ASN A 177 9.56 8.55 1.85
C ASN A 177 10.79 8.71 0.93
N LYS A 178 11.69 7.73 0.92
CA LYS A 178 12.87 7.74 0.03
C LYS A 178 12.46 7.70 -1.45
N ARG A 179 11.47 6.91 -1.82
CA ARG A 179 10.96 6.86 -3.20
C ARG A 179 10.32 8.19 -3.61
N LEU A 180 9.54 8.84 -2.74
CA LEU A 180 8.97 10.16 -2.98
C LEU A 180 10.07 11.21 -3.19
N GLN A 181 11.13 11.19 -2.36
CA GLN A 181 12.26 12.09 -2.49
C GLN A 181 12.99 11.89 -3.83
N LEU A 182 13.31 10.65 -4.18
CA LEU A 182 14.06 10.31 -5.39
C LEU A 182 13.26 10.60 -6.67
N GLN A 183 11.97 10.26 -6.69
CA GLN A 183 11.15 10.36 -7.90
C GLN A 183 10.55 11.74 -8.10
N TYR A 184 10.15 12.42 -7.01
CA TYR A 184 9.35 13.64 -7.10
C TYR A 184 9.93 14.82 -6.32
N GLY A 185 11.00 14.63 -5.55
CA GLY A 185 11.52 15.67 -4.66
C GLY A 185 10.58 16.04 -3.51
N THR A 186 9.58 15.20 -3.21
CA THR A 186 8.61 15.43 -2.13
C THR A 186 8.84 14.47 -0.96
N GLN A 187 8.12 14.68 0.14
CA GLN A 187 8.29 13.88 1.36
C GLN A 187 6.95 13.53 2.00
N LEU A 188 6.96 12.48 2.84
CA LEU A 188 5.84 12.16 3.73
C LEU A 188 5.70 13.22 4.82
N SER A 189 4.48 13.64 5.07
CA SER A 189 4.10 14.42 6.26
C SER A 189 3.31 13.53 7.21
N ILE A 190 3.75 13.43 8.46
CA ILE A 190 3.07 12.64 9.49
C ILE A 190 2.64 13.57 10.62
N ARG A 191 1.35 13.52 10.95
CA ARG A 191 0.75 14.21 12.08
C ARG A 191 -0.01 13.20 12.93
N SER A 192 0.16 13.26 14.24
CA SER A 192 -0.51 12.37 15.18
C SER A 192 -0.75 13.06 16.49
N ARG A 193 -1.81 12.65 17.19
CA ARG A 193 -2.11 13.06 18.56
C ARG A 193 -2.59 11.84 19.34
N PRO A 194 -2.19 11.68 20.60
CA PRO A 194 -2.68 10.60 21.46
C PRO A 194 -4.21 10.60 21.49
N ALA A 195 -4.81 9.41 21.38
CA ALA A 195 -6.25 9.16 21.35
C ALA A 195 -7.02 9.78 20.16
N HIS A 196 -6.36 10.44 19.20
CA HIS A 196 -6.99 11.06 18.04
C HIS A 196 -6.58 10.43 16.70
N GLY A 197 -5.61 9.50 16.74
CA GLY A 197 -5.14 8.81 15.54
C GLY A 197 -3.99 9.50 14.83
N THR A 198 -3.78 9.12 13.58
CA THR A 198 -2.64 9.55 12.76
C THR A 198 -3.09 9.96 11.36
N VAL A 199 -2.46 10.97 10.82
CA VAL A 199 -2.59 11.39 9.42
C VAL A 199 -1.23 11.26 8.76
N VAL A 200 -1.17 10.48 7.68
CA VAL A 200 -0.04 10.43 6.76
C VAL A 200 -0.47 11.12 5.47
N ALA A 201 0.33 12.06 4.99
CA ALA A 201 0.04 12.79 3.77
C ALA A 201 1.28 12.93 2.90
N PHE A 202 1.09 12.93 1.59
CA PHE A 202 2.12 13.19 0.59
C PHE A 202 1.50 13.76 -0.68
N SER A 203 2.35 14.24 -1.57
CA SER A 203 1.91 14.75 -2.87
C SER A 203 2.94 14.46 -3.95
N PHE A 204 2.46 14.39 -5.20
CA PHE A 204 3.29 14.19 -6.37
C PHE A 204 2.70 14.96 -7.56
N PRO A 205 3.49 15.26 -8.63
CA PRO A 205 3.01 16.00 -9.79
C PRO A 205 1.82 15.30 -10.46
N ALA A 206 0.82 16.10 -10.87
CA ALA A 206 -0.35 15.62 -11.60
C ALA A 206 -0.01 15.45 -13.09
N GLN A 207 0.74 14.41 -13.43
CA GLN A 207 1.06 14.00 -14.79
C GLN A 207 0.11 12.91 -15.23
N ARG A 208 -0.43 13.00 -16.46
CA ARG A 208 -1.27 11.92 -17.01
C ARG A 208 -0.44 10.66 -17.20
N TYR A 209 -1.06 9.51 -16.93
CA TYR A 209 -0.43 8.23 -17.17
C TYR A 209 -0.51 7.90 -18.67
N GLU A 210 0.63 7.61 -19.24
CA GLU A 210 0.74 7.10 -20.60
C GLU A 210 1.25 5.68 -20.51
N PRO A 211 0.45 4.66 -20.88
CA PRO A 211 0.91 3.27 -20.84
C PRO A 211 2.09 3.10 -21.81
N PRO A 212 3.08 2.25 -21.46
CA PRO A 212 4.17 1.95 -22.36
C PRO A 212 3.60 1.39 -23.66
N GLN A 213 4.10 1.90 -24.79
CA GLN A 213 3.70 1.38 -26.10
C GLN A 213 4.15 -0.10 -26.18
N PRO A 214 3.28 -1.00 -26.67
CA PRO A 214 3.70 -2.37 -26.92
C PRO A 214 4.78 -2.37 -28.01
N ASP A 215 5.92 -3.04 -27.73
CA ASP A 215 6.96 -3.31 -28.71
C ASP A 215 6.45 -4.23 -29.82
#